data_7d0eff7751da6459170fdd8aafcc5cc4
#
_entry.id   7d0eff7751da6459170fdd8aafcc5cc4
#
_cell.length_a   1.000
_cell.length_b   1.000
_cell.length_c   1.000
_cell.angle_alpha   90.00
_cell.angle_beta   90.00
_cell.angle_gamma   90.00
#
_symmetry.space_group_name_H-M   'P 1'
#
loop_
_entity.id
_entity.type
_entity.pdbx_description
1 polymer ?
#
loop_
_entity_poly.entity_id
_entity_poly.type
_entity_poly.pdbx_seq_one_letter_code
_entity_poly.pdbx_strand_id
1 'polypeptide(L)'
;MNLEQFDFIVRYDDTMGMVLPDKSSMAYADKMVKTDRFDITVGSEFMMTAFRYALKQNQIDASRIVFVVPSIINGEEGKTTVLVEETYNLDYGLEGRFDYPDYSTKMLMELF
;
A
#
# COMPACT_ATOMS: atom_id res chain seq x y z
N MET A 1 -8.40 12.57 -8.05
CA MET A 1 -9.39 11.50 -7.76
C MET A 1 -10.00 11.74 -6.37
N ASN A 2 -11.32 11.65 -6.26
CA ASN A 2 -11.98 11.78 -4.97
C ASN A 2 -11.98 10.42 -4.25
N LEU A 3 -11.20 10.31 -3.17
CA LEU A 3 -11.08 9.06 -2.43
C LEU A 3 -12.33 8.70 -1.63
N GLU A 4 -13.20 9.66 -1.34
CA GLU A 4 -14.44 9.43 -0.58
C GLU A 4 -15.40 8.46 -1.26
N GLN A 5 -15.28 8.27 -2.56
CA GLN A 5 -16.12 7.33 -3.30
C GLN A 5 -15.77 5.87 -3.02
N PHE A 6 -14.60 5.59 -2.42
CA PHE A 6 -14.17 4.23 -2.13
C PHE A 6 -14.50 3.85 -0.69
N ASP A 7 -14.93 2.61 -0.49
CA ASP A 7 -15.22 2.09 0.84
C ASP A 7 -13.95 1.65 1.57
N PHE A 8 -12.96 1.16 0.82
CA PHE A 8 -11.73 0.62 1.40
C PHE A 8 -10.54 1.38 0.84
N ILE A 9 -9.88 2.14 1.71
CA ILE A 9 -8.70 2.93 1.35
C ILE A 9 -7.51 2.40 2.14
N VAL A 10 -6.49 1.94 1.43
CA VAL A 10 -5.24 1.47 2.03
C VAL A 10 -4.12 2.39 1.58
N ARG A 11 -3.52 3.11 2.52
CA ARG A 11 -2.43 4.05 2.26
C ARG A 11 -1.12 3.46 2.75
N TYR A 12 -0.06 3.71 2.01
CA TYR A 12 1.29 3.33 2.41
C TYR A 12 2.07 4.56 2.85
N ASP A 13 2.62 4.50 4.06
CA ASP A 13 3.54 5.51 4.59
C ASP A 13 4.55 4.80 5.49
N ASP A 14 5.80 4.71 5.04
CA ASP A 14 6.84 3.96 5.73
C ASP A 14 7.32 4.65 7.02
N THR A 15 6.92 5.90 7.27
CA THR A 15 7.29 6.62 8.49
C THR A 15 6.19 6.70 9.52
N MET A 16 4.93 6.89 9.08
CA MET A 16 3.80 7.10 9.97
C MET A 16 2.79 5.96 9.96
N GLY A 17 2.95 5.02 9.04
CA GLY A 17 2.01 3.91 8.91
C GLY A 17 2.17 2.86 10.00
N MET A 18 1.10 2.11 10.23
CA MET A 18 1.09 1.00 11.17
C MET A 18 2.02 -0.12 10.68
N VAL A 19 2.82 -0.67 11.58
CA VAL A 19 3.69 -1.82 11.29
C VAL A 19 3.39 -2.92 12.32
N LEU A 20 2.96 -4.06 11.82
CA LEU A 20 2.70 -5.24 12.63
C LEU A 20 3.58 -6.41 12.15
N PRO A 21 3.90 -7.37 13.04
CA PRO A 21 4.53 -8.62 12.61
C PRO A 21 3.69 -9.33 11.53
N ASP A 22 4.33 -10.15 10.71
CA ASP A 22 3.68 -10.76 9.55
C ASP A 22 2.38 -11.49 9.87
N LYS A 23 2.41 -12.34 10.89
CA LYS A 23 1.21 -13.09 11.29
C LYS A 23 0.09 -12.18 11.77
N SER A 24 0.44 -11.17 12.56
CA SER A 24 -0.53 -10.18 13.04
C SER A 24 -1.07 -9.33 11.90
N SER A 25 -0.24 -9.00 10.91
CA SER A 25 -0.67 -8.24 9.73
C SER A 25 -1.74 -8.98 8.96
N MET A 26 -1.57 -10.29 8.74
CA MET A 26 -2.55 -11.09 8.04
C MET A 26 -3.87 -11.18 8.79
N ALA A 27 -3.81 -11.41 10.11
CA ALA A 27 -5.01 -11.48 10.95
C ALA A 27 -5.74 -10.13 10.98
N TYR A 28 -4.99 -9.04 11.10
CA TYR A 28 -5.56 -7.69 11.12
C TYR A 28 -6.24 -7.35 9.79
N ALA A 29 -5.57 -7.64 8.67
CA ALA A 29 -6.13 -7.37 7.35
C ALA A 29 -7.44 -8.17 7.15
N ASP A 30 -7.45 -9.45 7.48
CA ASP A 30 -8.65 -10.28 7.34
C ASP A 30 -9.81 -9.74 8.19
N LYS A 31 -9.52 -9.28 9.40
CA LYS A 31 -10.53 -8.68 10.28
C LYS A 31 -11.08 -7.37 9.69
N MET A 32 -10.19 -6.51 9.20
CA MET A 32 -10.59 -5.19 8.71
C MET A 32 -11.41 -5.25 7.44
N VAL A 33 -11.11 -6.17 6.52
CA VAL A 33 -11.86 -6.28 5.27
C VAL A 33 -13.29 -6.79 5.47
N LYS A 34 -13.62 -7.27 6.65
CA LYS A 34 -14.98 -7.70 7.02
C LYS A 34 -15.83 -6.56 7.59
N THR A 35 -15.25 -5.37 7.72
CA THR A 35 -16.00 -4.16 8.08
C THR A 35 -16.64 -3.54 6.86
N ASP A 36 -17.53 -2.57 7.05
CA ASP A 36 -18.23 -1.94 5.93
C ASP A 36 -17.34 -0.97 5.15
N ARG A 37 -16.41 -0.31 5.83
CA ARG A 37 -15.47 0.61 5.20
C ARG A 37 -14.33 0.92 6.15
N PHE A 38 -13.17 1.30 5.57
CA PHE A 38 -12.02 1.77 6.35
C PHE A 38 -11.14 2.70 5.51
N ASP A 39 -10.36 3.52 6.20
CA ASP A 39 -9.26 4.30 5.64
C ASP A 39 -8.09 4.10 6.59
N ILE A 40 -7.09 3.32 6.19
CA ILE A 40 -5.97 2.96 7.04
C ILE A 40 -4.65 3.28 6.35
N THR A 41 -3.64 3.55 7.18
CA THR A 41 -2.27 3.77 6.70
C THR A 41 -1.38 2.68 7.28
N VAL A 42 -0.72 1.94 6.40
CA VAL A 42 0.20 0.87 6.77
C VAL A 42 1.63 1.28 6.43
N GLY A 43 2.59 0.77 7.19
CA GLY A 43 3.98 1.18 7.09
C GLY A 43 4.93 0.11 6.56
N SER A 44 4.42 -1.01 6.04
CA SER A 44 5.26 -2.05 5.48
C SER A 44 4.66 -2.61 4.19
N GLU A 45 5.55 -3.06 3.30
CA GLU A 45 5.12 -3.71 2.06
C GLU A 45 4.34 -4.98 2.34
N PHE A 46 4.73 -5.71 3.38
CA PHE A 46 4.03 -6.93 3.75
C PHE A 46 2.58 -6.63 4.13
N MET A 47 2.32 -5.56 4.90
CA MET A 47 0.96 -5.18 5.25
C MET A 47 0.14 -4.78 4.03
N MET A 48 0.74 -4.07 3.07
CA MET A 48 0.06 -3.77 1.80
C MET A 48 -0.36 -5.05 1.08
N THR A 49 0.57 -6.00 0.98
CA THR A 49 0.28 -7.30 0.36
C THR A 49 -0.79 -8.07 1.13
N ALA A 50 -0.74 -8.03 2.46
CA ALA A 50 -1.74 -8.69 3.30
C ALA A 50 -3.15 -8.15 3.05
N PHE A 51 -3.30 -6.83 2.91
CA PHE A 51 -4.57 -6.21 2.58
C PHE A 51 -5.06 -6.57 1.18
N ARG A 52 -4.17 -6.55 0.19
CA ARG A 52 -4.51 -6.96 -1.18
C ARG A 52 -5.01 -8.40 -1.20
N TYR A 53 -4.30 -9.29 -0.52
CA TYR A 53 -4.67 -10.70 -0.41
C TYR A 53 -6.02 -10.87 0.31
N ALA A 54 -6.21 -10.21 1.45
CA ALA A 54 -7.44 -10.33 2.24
C ALA A 54 -8.65 -9.81 1.46
N LEU A 55 -8.51 -8.68 0.77
CA LEU A 55 -9.59 -8.12 -0.05
C LEU A 55 -9.99 -9.08 -1.17
N LYS A 56 -9.02 -9.70 -1.83
CA LYS A 56 -9.28 -10.67 -2.90
C LYS A 56 -9.91 -11.94 -2.36
N GLN A 57 -9.40 -12.48 -1.25
CA GLN A 57 -9.93 -13.70 -0.64
C GLN A 57 -11.37 -13.53 -0.15
N ASN A 58 -11.72 -12.35 0.31
CA ASN A 58 -13.07 -12.04 0.76
C ASN A 58 -13.99 -11.57 -0.37
N GLN A 59 -13.51 -11.64 -1.62
CA GLN A 59 -14.28 -11.32 -2.82
C GLN A 59 -14.88 -9.91 -2.81
N ILE A 60 -14.15 -8.95 -2.24
CA ILE A 60 -14.54 -7.56 -2.26
C ILE A 60 -14.40 -7.03 -3.69
N ASP A 61 -15.41 -6.34 -4.19
CA ASP A 61 -15.38 -5.78 -5.53
C ASP A 61 -14.24 -4.74 -5.65
N ALA A 62 -13.39 -4.90 -6.65
CA ALA A 62 -12.24 -4.03 -6.84
C ALA A 62 -12.62 -2.56 -7.03
N SER A 63 -13.83 -2.27 -7.52
CA SER A 63 -14.32 -0.90 -7.68
C SER A 63 -14.53 -0.17 -6.35
N ARG A 64 -14.60 -0.90 -5.23
CA ARG A 64 -14.76 -0.33 -3.89
C ARG A 64 -13.44 -0.06 -3.19
N ILE A 65 -12.31 -0.37 -3.82
CA ILE A 65 -10.99 -0.39 -3.21
C ILE A 65 -10.08 0.61 -3.90
N VAL A 66 -9.26 1.32 -3.11
CA VAL A 66 -8.17 2.13 -3.65
C VAL A 66 -6.93 1.96 -2.77
N PHE A 67 -5.78 1.82 -3.43
CA PHE A 67 -4.47 1.83 -2.79
C PHE A 67 -3.80 3.15 -3.11
N VAL A 68 -3.26 3.81 -2.09
CA VAL A 68 -2.56 5.08 -2.24
C VAL A 68 -1.10 4.85 -1.87
N VAL A 69 -0.21 4.99 -2.84
CA VAL A 69 1.21 4.68 -2.66
C VAL A 69 2.04 5.89 -3.07
N PRO A 70 3.01 6.30 -2.24
CA PRO A 70 3.91 7.38 -2.63
C PRO A 70 4.83 6.91 -3.75
N SER A 71 5.09 7.78 -4.70
CA SER A 71 6.03 7.57 -5.77
C SER A 71 7.06 8.69 -5.76
N ILE A 72 8.33 8.35 -5.98
CA ILE A 72 9.40 9.32 -5.99
C ILE A 72 9.65 9.76 -7.42
N ILE A 73 9.48 11.06 -7.67
CA ILE A 73 9.78 11.66 -8.96
C ILE A 73 11.02 12.51 -8.79
N ASN A 74 12.09 12.16 -9.52
CA ASN A 74 13.29 12.97 -9.56
C ASN A 74 13.03 14.17 -10.47
N GLY A 75 13.35 15.37 -9.96
CA GLY A 75 13.25 16.58 -10.74
C GLY A 75 14.31 16.65 -11.83
N GLU A 76 14.18 17.65 -12.71
CA GLU A 76 15.16 17.88 -13.77
C GLU A 76 16.56 17.99 -13.19
N GLU A 77 17.52 17.42 -13.91
CA GLU A 77 18.95 17.40 -13.52
C GLU A 77 19.22 16.64 -12.22
N GLY A 78 18.26 15.87 -11.71
CA GLY A 78 18.44 15.10 -10.47
C GLY A 78 18.57 15.94 -9.21
N LYS A 79 18.23 17.22 -9.27
CA LYS A 79 18.40 18.14 -8.14
C LYS A 79 17.25 18.18 -7.15
N THR A 80 16.06 17.75 -7.58
CA THR A 80 14.87 17.80 -6.75
C THR A 80 14.18 16.46 -6.78
N THR A 81 13.92 15.90 -5.61
CA THR A 81 13.09 14.69 -5.46
C THR A 81 11.75 15.11 -4.89
N VAL A 82 10.69 14.77 -5.60
CA VAL A 82 9.33 15.08 -5.17
C VAL A 82 8.60 13.78 -4.91
N LEU A 83 7.98 13.69 -3.74
CA LEU A 83 7.12 12.59 -3.37
C LEU A 83 5.70 12.91 -3.85
N VAL A 84 5.15 12.06 -4.70
CA VAL A 84 3.76 12.18 -5.15
C VAL A 84 2.98 10.93 -4.73
N GLU A 85 1.70 11.09 -4.50
CA GLU A 85 0.82 9.96 -4.20
C GLU A 85 0.20 9.44 -5.50
N GLU A 86 0.30 8.13 -5.72
CA GLU A 86 -0.36 7.45 -6.83
C GLU A 86 -1.47 6.56 -6.30
N THR A 87 -2.56 6.47 -7.05
CA THR A 87 -3.72 5.66 -6.66
C THR A 87 -3.91 4.49 -7.63
N TYR A 88 -4.22 3.32 -7.06
CA TYR A 88 -4.45 2.09 -7.80
C TYR A 88 -5.76 1.48 -7.32
N ASN A 89 -6.73 1.36 -8.21
CA ASN A 89 -8.07 0.91 -7.85
C ASN A 89 -8.62 -0.21 -8.73
N LEU A 90 -7.78 -0.82 -9.57
CA LEU A 90 -8.18 -1.94 -10.40
C LEU A 90 -7.43 -3.19 -9.98
N ASP A 91 -8.05 -4.35 -10.17
CA ASP A 91 -7.45 -5.65 -9.94
C ASP A 91 -6.66 -5.74 -8.62
N TYR A 92 -7.26 -5.21 -7.54
CA TYR A 92 -6.66 -5.22 -6.20
C TYR A 92 -5.29 -4.54 -6.17
N GLY A 93 -5.14 -3.47 -6.95
CA GLY A 93 -3.89 -2.72 -7.04
C GLY A 93 -2.82 -3.35 -7.91
N LEU A 94 -3.13 -4.45 -8.59
CA LEU A 94 -2.16 -5.14 -9.45
C LEU A 94 -1.91 -4.43 -10.79
N GLU A 95 -2.74 -3.45 -11.16
CA GLU A 95 -2.56 -2.67 -12.38
C GLU A 95 -1.29 -1.83 -12.37
N GLY A 96 -0.71 -1.60 -11.20
CA GLY A 96 0.48 -0.79 -11.05
C GLY A 96 1.64 -1.55 -10.43
N ARG A 97 2.85 -1.06 -10.71
CA ARG A 97 4.03 -1.45 -9.95
C ARG A 97 4.17 -0.45 -8.81
N PHE A 98 4.10 -0.94 -7.58
CA PHE A 98 4.31 -0.08 -6.43
C PHE A 98 5.81 0.12 -6.22
N ASP A 99 6.28 1.35 -6.38
CA ASP A 99 7.67 1.71 -6.12
C ASP A 99 7.85 1.92 -4.62
N TYR A 100 7.92 0.80 -3.90
CA TYR A 100 8.23 0.87 -2.48
C TYR A 100 9.71 1.19 -2.29
N PRO A 101 10.05 2.04 -1.31
CA PRO A 101 11.43 2.17 -0.89
C PRO A 101 11.89 0.83 -0.31
N ASP A 102 12.63 0.04 -1.08
CA ASP A 102 13.10 -1.27 -0.65
C ASP A 102 14.49 -1.17 -0.02
N TYR A 103 14.52 -0.64 1.19
CA TYR A 103 15.76 -0.49 1.93
C TYR A 103 16.35 -1.84 2.36
N SER A 104 15.52 -2.85 2.60
CA SER A 104 15.98 -4.16 3.02
C SER A 104 16.82 -4.84 1.96
N THR A 105 16.32 -4.89 0.72
CA THR A 105 17.07 -5.47 -0.39
C THR A 105 18.36 -4.70 -0.65
N LYS A 106 18.29 -3.37 -0.62
CA LYS A 106 19.46 -2.52 -0.81
C LYS A 106 20.54 -2.82 0.23
N MET A 107 20.17 -2.88 1.50
CA MET A 107 21.11 -3.19 2.58
C MET A 107 21.71 -4.59 2.44
N LEU A 108 20.89 -5.58 2.08
CA LEU A 108 21.37 -6.93 1.87
C LEU A 108 22.38 -7.01 0.73
N MET A 109 22.14 -6.31 -0.36
CA MET A 109 23.08 -6.27 -1.49
C MET A 109 24.40 -5.61 -1.11
N GLU A 110 24.38 -4.61 -0.25
CA GLU A 110 25.60 -3.95 0.22
C GLU A 110 26.40 -4.79 1.22
N LEU A 111 25.74 -5.75 1.92
CA LEU A 111 26.41 -6.64 2.87
C LEU A 111 27.15 -7.79 2.16
N PHE A 112 26.78 -8.10 0.95
CA PHE A 112 27.36 -9.18 0.14
C PHE A 112 28.05 -8.62 -1.10
#